data_9b0998e2630e4ff6008d27d66df033d3
#
_entry.id   9b0998e2630e4ff6008d27d66df033d3
#
_cell.length_a   1.000
_cell.length_b   1.000
_cell.length_c   1.000
_cell.angle_alpha   90.00
_cell.angle_beta   90.00
_cell.angle_gamma   90.00
#
_symmetry.space_group_name_H-M   'P 1'
#
loop_
_entity.id
_entity.type
_entity.pdbx_description
1 polymer ?
#
loop_
_entity_poly.entity_id
_entity_poly.type
_entity_poly.pdbx_seq_one_letter_code
_entity_poly.pdbx_strand_id
1 'polypeptide(L)'
;MVDDAGSTLVVGAAGRFAGLVVPALASRGVHPLALVRTVEGAEKARANGAGDTVLGDLRDRPGLEAALRGVERAFYISPVFQEDEAEMGVGFVEAARQAGVRRIVFSTIIHPSLDLTNHASKRPIEAALLKSGLDYTLLRPAVLYQNLAAGWPKLVESGVLAEPFSTISPIARVDYRDVAEVSAIALTEDRLLNGTFELSADGGMNREAVAAIAGQVSGRRIKAVAADFEDWFAKAHLPYDDQQKQQLAAMYAHYDQHGLRSNPFTLRAILGREPRSLHAFFADLVASKAALGS
;
A
#
# COMPACT_ATOMS: atom_id res chain seq x y z
N MET A 1 25.91 -3.86 -19.86
CA MET A 1 26.44 -3.87 -18.48
C MET A 1 25.24 -4.13 -17.59
N VAL A 2 25.18 -5.30 -16.97
CA VAL A 2 24.18 -5.57 -15.93
C VAL A 2 24.63 -4.69 -14.78
N ASP A 3 23.93 -3.56 -14.57
CA ASP A 3 24.15 -2.71 -13.42
C ASP A 3 24.04 -3.57 -12.18
N ASP A 4 25.02 -3.44 -11.31
CA ASP A 4 25.12 -4.03 -9.98
C ASP A 4 23.95 -3.52 -9.13
N ALA A 5 22.76 -4.03 -9.42
CA ALA A 5 21.54 -3.77 -8.65
C ALA A 5 21.72 -4.55 -7.35
N GLY A 6 22.48 -3.97 -6.41
CA GLY A 6 22.83 -4.54 -5.14
C GLY A 6 21.62 -5.19 -4.45
N SER A 7 21.87 -6.16 -3.59
CA SER A 7 20.82 -6.96 -2.94
C SER A 7 19.68 -6.09 -2.39
N THR A 8 18.47 -6.32 -2.88
CA THR A 8 17.27 -5.56 -2.50
C THR A 8 16.35 -6.41 -1.67
N LEU A 9 15.95 -5.95 -0.48
CA LEU A 9 14.99 -6.64 0.39
C LEU A 9 13.60 -5.99 0.28
N VAL A 10 12.54 -6.81 0.21
CA VAL A 10 11.15 -6.35 0.25
C VAL A 10 10.46 -6.92 1.49
N VAL A 11 10.08 -6.04 2.42
CA VAL A 11 9.32 -6.40 3.62
C VAL A 11 7.86 -6.68 3.25
N GLY A 12 7.31 -7.79 3.77
CA GLY A 12 5.92 -8.16 3.55
C GLY A 12 5.60 -8.57 2.11
N ALA A 13 6.58 -9.11 1.39
CA ALA A 13 6.53 -9.43 -0.04
C ALA A 13 5.41 -10.42 -0.45
N ALA A 14 4.82 -11.17 0.48
CA ALA A 14 3.64 -12.01 0.25
C ALA A 14 2.30 -11.25 0.44
N GLY A 15 2.35 -10.03 0.96
CA GLY A 15 1.18 -9.21 1.29
C GLY A 15 0.47 -8.65 0.05
N ARG A 16 -0.76 -8.20 0.26
CA ARG A 16 -1.63 -7.63 -0.79
C ARG A 16 -1.00 -6.41 -1.51
N PHE A 17 -0.18 -5.64 -0.80
CA PHE A 17 0.43 -4.42 -1.31
C PHE A 17 1.90 -4.65 -1.68
N ALA A 18 2.77 -4.96 -0.72
CA ALA A 18 4.19 -5.18 -0.98
C ALA A 18 4.45 -6.34 -1.97
N GLY A 19 3.53 -7.31 -2.04
CA GLY A 19 3.58 -8.35 -3.07
C GLY A 19 3.52 -7.83 -4.51
N LEU A 20 3.01 -6.61 -4.74
CA LEU A 20 3.03 -5.96 -6.06
C LEU A 20 4.37 -5.29 -6.37
N VAL A 21 5.19 -5.02 -5.36
CA VAL A 21 6.54 -4.45 -5.56
C VAL A 21 7.49 -5.49 -6.14
N VAL A 22 7.31 -6.77 -5.79
CA VAL A 22 8.15 -7.88 -6.27
C VAL A 22 8.14 -7.97 -7.80
N PRO A 23 6.97 -8.13 -8.49
CA PRO A 23 6.95 -8.18 -9.95
C PRO A 23 7.35 -6.82 -10.59
N ALA A 24 7.12 -5.70 -9.93
CA ALA A 24 7.57 -4.40 -10.42
C ALA A 24 9.11 -4.30 -10.44
N LEU A 25 9.80 -4.86 -9.45
CA LEU A 25 11.26 -5.00 -9.43
C LEU A 25 11.75 -6.01 -10.47
N ALA A 26 11.09 -7.18 -10.55
CA ALA A 26 11.43 -8.22 -11.52
C ALA A 26 11.35 -7.72 -12.97
N SER A 27 10.37 -6.87 -13.31
CA SER A 27 10.27 -6.24 -14.64
C SER A 27 11.43 -5.29 -14.95
N ARG A 28 12.21 -4.89 -13.94
CA ARG A 28 13.42 -4.08 -14.07
C ARG A 28 14.71 -4.91 -13.92
N GLY A 29 14.59 -6.24 -13.94
CA GLY A 29 15.71 -7.16 -13.80
C GLY A 29 16.22 -7.35 -12.38
N VAL A 30 15.49 -6.84 -11.35
CA VAL A 30 15.85 -6.99 -9.94
C VAL A 30 14.97 -8.05 -9.29
N HIS A 31 15.58 -9.14 -8.83
CA HIS A 31 14.90 -10.22 -8.13
C HIS A 31 15.15 -10.08 -6.62
N PRO A 32 14.23 -9.50 -5.85
CA PRO A 32 14.50 -9.14 -4.47
C PRO A 32 14.53 -10.35 -3.53
N LEU A 33 15.23 -10.20 -2.39
CA LEU A 33 15.05 -11.02 -1.21
C LEU A 33 13.71 -10.65 -0.55
N ALA A 34 12.80 -11.60 -0.43
CA ALA A 34 11.49 -11.40 0.14
C ALA A 34 11.47 -11.74 1.65
N LEU A 35 11.29 -10.76 2.52
CA LEU A 35 11.02 -10.99 3.94
C LEU A 35 9.55 -11.33 4.12
N VAL A 36 9.26 -12.54 4.58
CA VAL A 36 7.91 -13.07 4.77
C VAL A 36 7.78 -13.80 6.11
N ARG A 37 6.56 -13.97 6.61
CA ARG A 37 6.32 -14.58 7.93
C ARG A 37 6.05 -16.08 7.87
N THR A 38 5.69 -16.61 6.71
CA THR A 38 5.28 -18.03 6.57
C THR A 38 5.89 -18.66 5.33
N VAL A 39 5.92 -19.99 5.30
CA VAL A 39 6.40 -20.80 4.16
C VAL A 39 5.50 -20.55 2.93
N GLU A 40 4.19 -20.51 3.10
CA GLU A 40 3.24 -20.21 2.02
C GLU A 40 3.46 -18.79 1.46
N GLY A 41 3.83 -17.85 2.33
CA GLY A 41 4.24 -16.52 1.92
C GLY A 41 5.52 -16.53 1.08
N ALA A 42 6.49 -17.41 1.41
CA ALA A 42 7.71 -17.58 0.64
C ALA A 42 7.43 -18.14 -0.76
N GLU A 43 6.58 -19.16 -0.87
CA GLU A 43 6.14 -19.72 -2.16
C GLU A 43 5.45 -18.68 -3.03
N LYS A 44 4.54 -17.91 -2.45
CA LYS A 44 3.85 -16.81 -3.13
C LYS A 44 4.82 -15.71 -3.62
N ALA A 45 5.79 -15.33 -2.80
CA ALA A 45 6.80 -14.35 -3.17
C ALA A 45 7.68 -14.84 -4.33
N ARG A 46 8.10 -16.10 -4.32
CA ARG A 46 8.85 -16.71 -5.44
C ARG A 46 8.02 -16.75 -6.72
N ALA A 47 6.74 -17.14 -6.63
CA ALA A 47 5.83 -17.14 -7.77
C ALA A 47 5.65 -15.74 -8.37
N ASN A 48 5.78 -14.67 -7.57
CA ASN A 48 5.73 -13.29 -7.99
C ASN A 48 7.07 -12.73 -8.52
N GLY A 49 8.15 -13.52 -8.51
CA GLY A 49 9.46 -13.13 -9.06
C GLY A 49 10.54 -12.76 -8.04
N ALA A 50 10.35 -13.07 -6.76
CA ALA A 50 11.43 -12.94 -5.78
C ALA A 50 12.57 -13.93 -6.10
N GLY A 51 13.82 -13.45 -5.98
CA GLY A 51 15.00 -14.27 -6.21
C GLY A 51 15.28 -15.24 -5.07
N ASP A 52 15.01 -14.79 -3.84
CA ASP A 52 15.12 -15.63 -2.63
C ASP A 52 14.11 -15.17 -1.58
N THR A 53 13.99 -15.93 -0.50
CA THR A 53 13.07 -15.65 0.59
C THR A 53 13.71 -15.90 1.94
N VAL A 54 13.38 -15.05 2.92
CA VAL A 54 13.77 -15.23 4.31
C VAL A 54 12.54 -15.15 5.22
N LEU A 55 12.42 -16.10 6.14
CA LEU A 55 11.39 -16.04 7.18
C LEU A 55 11.84 -15.10 8.28
N GLY A 56 10.95 -14.17 8.70
CA GLY A 56 11.26 -13.25 9.78
C GLY A 56 10.04 -12.42 10.20
N ASP A 57 10.14 -11.88 11.40
CA ASP A 57 9.16 -10.96 11.98
C ASP A 57 9.84 -9.63 12.28
N LEU A 58 9.15 -8.51 12.06
CA LEU A 58 9.65 -7.17 12.36
C LEU A 58 9.89 -6.95 13.85
N ARG A 59 9.28 -7.78 14.71
CA ARG A 59 9.47 -7.78 16.17
C ARG A 59 10.69 -8.58 16.63
N ASP A 60 11.18 -9.51 15.79
CA ASP A 60 12.39 -10.28 16.06
C ASP A 60 13.63 -9.51 15.58
N ARG A 61 14.18 -8.70 16.47
CA ARG A 61 15.33 -7.85 16.16
C ARG A 61 16.55 -8.64 15.65
N PRO A 62 17.00 -9.74 16.31
CA PRO A 62 18.12 -10.55 15.82
C PRO A 62 17.87 -11.17 14.45
N GLY A 63 16.66 -11.70 14.21
CA GLY A 63 16.26 -12.26 12.93
C GLY A 63 16.24 -11.21 11.81
N LEU A 64 15.76 -10.01 12.12
CA LEU A 64 15.73 -8.88 11.20
C LEU A 64 17.14 -8.41 10.80
N GLU A 65 18.05 -8.27 11.77
CA GLU A 65 19.44 -7.94 11.52
C GLU A 65 20.16 -9.02 10.71
N ALA A 66 19.81 -10.29 10.92
CA ALA A 66 20.30 -11.38 10.09
C ALA A 66 19.81 -11.32 8.64
N ALA A 67 18.53 -11.00 8.44
CA ALA A 67 17.91 -10.86 7.13
C ALA A 67 18.47 -9.65 6.33
N LEU A 68 18.92 -8.62 7.03
CA LEU A 68 19.48 -7.40 6.42
C LEU A 68 20.97 -7.48 6.09
N ARG A 69 21.69 -8.54 6.50
CA ARG A 69 23.12 -8.68 6.17
C ARG A 69 23.34 -8.78 4.67
N GLY A 70 24.18 -7.90 4.12
CA GLY A 70 24.48 -7.85 2.70
C GLY A 70 23.39 -7.23 1.83
N VAL A 71 22.31 -6.71 2.45
CA VAL A 71 21.26 -5.96 1.75
C VAL A 71 21.74 -4.52 1.56
N GLU A 72 21.68 -4.03 0.33
CA GLU A 72 22.02 -2.63 0.03
C GLU A 72 20.81 -1.71 0.01
N ARG A 73 19.66 -2.23 -0.40
CA ARG A 73 18.42 -1.46 -0.58
C ARG A 73 17.25 -2.19 0.05
N ALA A 74 16.33 -1.47 0.66
CA ALA A 74 15.16 -2.09 1.27
C ALA A 74 13.87 -1.34 0.93
N PHE A 75 12.83 -2.08 0.60
CA PHE A 75 11.45 -1.58 0.58
C PHE A 75 10.80 -1.92 1.91
N TYR A 76 10.21 -0.91 2.54
CA TYR A 76 9.48 -1.06 3.78
C TYR A 76 8.03 -0.58 3.65
N ILE A 77 7.12 -1.33 4.20
CA ILE A 77 5.72 -0.97 4.46
C ILE A 77 5.35 -1.50 5.84
N SER A 78 4.75 -0.65 6.68
CA SER A 78 4.35 -1.08 8.03
C SER A 78 3.01 -1.82 8.00
N PRO A 79 2.81 -2.80 8.91
CA PRO A 79 1.50 -3.37 9.18
C PRO A 79 0.60 -2.30 9.82
N VAL A 80 -0.55 -2.03 9.19
CA VAL A 80 -1.46 -0.96 9.62
C VAL A 80 -2.31 -1.38 10.83
N PHE A 81 -2.71 -0.43 11.66
CA PHE A 81 -3.53 -0.62 12.86
C PHE A 81 -2.92 -1.53 13.93
N GLN A 82 -1.60 -1.72 13.93
CA GLN A 82 -0.91 -2.40 15.03
C GLN A 82 -0.51 -1.36 16.09
N GLU A 83 -0.62 -1.73 17.36
CA GLU A 83 -0.27 -0.84 18.48
C GLU A 83 1.21 -0.44 18.45
N ASP A 84 2.08 -1.40 18.12
CA ASP A 84 3.53 -1.27 18.02
C ASP A 84 4.03 -0.90 16.60
N GLU A 85 3.16 -0.39 15.74
CA GLU A 85 3.50 -0.06 14.34
C GLU A 85 4.68 0.90 14.24
N ALA A 86 4.68 1.96 15.06
CA ALA A 86 5.75 2.95 15.07
C ALA A 86 7.07 2.34 15.57
N GLU A 87 7.02 1.51 16.62
CA GLU A 87 8.18 0.83 17.20
C GLU A 87 8.81 -0.14 16.20
N MET A 88 8.00 -0.98 15.56
CA MET A 88 8.48 -1.88 14.49
C MET A 88 9.18 -1.13 13.37
N GLY A 89 8.61 -0.01 12.92
CA GLY A 89 9.20 0.77 11.83
C GLY A 89 10.50 1.48 12.22
N VAL A 90 10.55 2.08 13.39
CA VAL A 90 11.79 2.67 13.95
C VAL A 90 12.85 1.59 14.12
N GLY A 91 12.48 0.45 14.68
CA GLY A 91 13.36 -0.72 14.82
C GLY A 91 13.92 -1.21 13.49
N PHE A 92 13.07 -1.25 12.44
CA PHE A 92 13.53 -1.61 11.10
C PHE A 92 14.59 -0.63 10.56
N VAL A 93 14.36 0.68 10.67
CA VAL A 93 15.32 1.69 10.22
C VAL A 93 16.66 1.56 10.93
N GLU A 94 16.63 1.35 12.26
CA GLU A 94 17.84 1.13 13.05
C GLU A 94 18.60 -0.13 12.66
N ALA A 95 17.87 -1.28 12.48
CA ALA A 95 18.47 -2.53 12.04
C ALA A 95 19.11 -2.39 10.65
N ALA A 96 18.42 -1.73 9.72
CA ALA A 96 18.93 -1.48 8.39
C ALA A 96 20.22 -0.64 8.41
N ARG A 97 20.24 0.42 9.23
CA ARG A 97 21.44 1.25 9.40
C ARG A 97 22.61 0.46 9.99
N GLN A 98 22.37 -0.38 11.00
CA GLN A 98 23.41 -1.21 11.63
C GLN A 98 23.94 -2.30 10.68
N ALA A 99 23.07 -2.83 9.81
CA ALA A 99 23.45 -3.83 8.81
C ALA A 99 24.19 -3.25 7.59
N GLY A 100 24.29 -1.91 7.48
CA GLY A 100 24.95 -1.25 6.36
C GLY A 100 24.09 -1.09 5.10
N VAL A 101 22.75 -1.19 5.23
CA VAL A 101 21.83 -0.82 4.17
C VAL A 101 22.08 0.63 3.78
N ARG A 102 22.10 0.92 2.50
CA ARG A 102 22.37 2.27 1.99
C ARG A 102 21.10 3.07 1.72
N ARG A 103 20.02 2.39 1.26
CA ARG A 103 18.78 3.05 0.82
C ARG A 103 17.55 2.34 1.37
N ILE A 104 16.59 3.13 1.85
CA ILE A 104 15.25 2.66 2.23
C ILE A 104 14.18 3.42 1.42
N VAL A 105 13.29 2.67 0.77
CA VAL A 105 12.04 3.19 0.20
C VAL A 105 10.90 2.82 1.16
N PHE A 106 10.27 3.82 1.77
CA PHE A 106 9.17 3.60 2.71
C PHE A 106 7.83 4.00 2.09
N SER A 107 6.96 3.01 1.88
CA SER A 107 5.56 3.23 1.54
C SER A 107 4.79 3.55 2.83
N THR A 108 4.64 4.84 3.09
CA THR A 108 4.01 5.41 4.28
C THR A 108 2.51 5.67 4.04
N ILE A 109 2.00 6.87 4.21
CA ILE A 109 0.61 7.26 4.01
C ILE A 109 0.51 8.73 3.61
N ILE A 110 -0.51 9.08 2.82
CA ILE A 110 -0.84 10.48 2.57
C ILE A 110 -1.19 11.21 3.87
N HIS A 111 -0.83 12.48 3.98
CA HIS A 111 -1.16 13.36 5.12
C HIS A 111 -0.83 12.76 6.50
N PRO A 112 0.43 12.35 6.78
CA PRO A 112 0.81 11.77 8.08
C PRO A 112 0.65 12.75 9.25
N SER A 113 0.44 14.04 8.99
CA SER A 113 0.14 15.07 9.98
C SER A 113 -1.26 15.00 10.58
N LEU A 114 -2.20 14.25 9.97
CA LEU A 114 -3.52 14.05 10.55
C LEU A 114 -3.42 13.30 11.88
N ASP A 115 -4.26 13.70 12.85
CA ASP A 115 -4.33 13.04 14.16
C ASP A 115 -5.24 11.80 14.13
N LEU A 116 -5.05 10.99 13.09
CA LEU A 116 -5.61 9.65 12.96
C LEU A 116 -4.52 8.64 13.28
N THR A 117 -4.79 7.66 14.12
CA THR A 117 -3.77 6.72 14.60
C THR A 117 -2.97 6.08 13.47
N ASN A 118 -3.66 5.61 12.41
CA ASN A 118 -3.03 5.01 11.25
C ASN A 118 -2.21 5.99 10.39
N HIS A 119 -2.39 7.30 10.54
CA HIS A 119 -1.56 8.35 9.93
C HIS A 119 -0.42 8.75 10.88
N ALA A 120 -0.74 9.00 12.13
CA ALA A 120 0.18 9.47 13.15
C ALA A 120 1.31 8.46 13.44
N SER A 121 1.03 7.15 13.39
CA SER A 121 2.01 6.08 13.61
C SER A 121 3.17 6.09 12.59
N LYS A 122 2.99 6.72 11.43
CA LYS A 122 4.04 6.85 10.41
C LYS A 122 5.07 7.94 10.73
N ARG A 123 4.66 8.97 11.49
CA ARG A 123 5.53 10.13 11.80
C ARG A 123 6.85 9.75 12.48
N PRO A 124 6.87 8.91 13.54
CA PRO A 124 8.12 8.47 14.15
C PRO A 124 9.03 7.70 13.19
N ILE A 125 8.46 6.89 12.30
CA ILE A 125 9.20 6.10 11.31
C ILE A 125 9.85 7.03 10.27
N GLU A 126 9.07 7.96 9.70
CA GLU A 126 9.61 8.98 8.80
C GLU A 126 10.72 9.79 9.47
N ALA A 127 10.51 10.23 10.72
CA ALA A 127 11.51 10.99 11.47
C ALA A 127 12.78 10.17 11.75
N ALA A 128 12.66 8.89 12.08
CA ALA A 128 13.81 7.99 12.26
C ALA A 128 14.60 7.84 10.95
N LEU A 129 13.91 7.66 9.84
CA LEU A 129 14.56 7.54 8.53
C LEU A 129 15.28 8.82 8.12
N LEU A 130 14.66 9.99 8.29
CA LEU A 130 15.27 11.30 8.01
C LEU A 130 16.54 11.57 8.86
N LYS A 131 16.63 10.99 10.06
CA LYS A 131 17.77 11.14 10.99
C LYS A 131 18.81 10.03 10.86
N SER A 132 18.53 8.99 10.08
CA SER A 132 19.36 7.78 10.02
C SER A 132 20.69 7.96 9.32
N GLY A 133 20.81 8.95 8.41
CA GLY A 133 21.94 9.12 7.50
C GLY A 133 21.89 8.18 6.29
N LEU A 134 20.82 7.38 6.12
CA LEU A 134 20.61 6.56 4.95
C LEU A 134 19.99 7.39 3.81
N ASP A 135 20.24 6.99 2.57
CA ASP A 135 19.43 7.46 1.46
C ASP A 135 17.98 6.97 1.62
N TYR A 136 17.03 7.84 1.34
CA TYR A 136 15.62 7.49 1.53
C TYR A 136 14.73 7.96 0.38
N THR A 137 13.55 7.31 0.28
CA THR A 137 12.42 7.83 -0.48
C THR A 137 11.15 7.57 0.34
N LEU A 138 10.40 8.62 0.66
CA LEU A 138 9.10 8.52 1.33
C LEU A 138 8.00 8.59 0.28
N LEU A 139 7.25 7.51 0.13
CA LEU A 139 6.10 7.42 -0.76
C LEU A 139 4.82 7.48 0.07
N ARG A 140 4.00 8.51 -0.14
CA ARG A 140 2.77 8.77 0.61
C ARG A 140 1.54 8.48 -0.27
N PRO A 141 1.15 7.21 -0.43
CA PRO A 141 0.00 6.86 -1.25
C PRO A 141 -1.32 7.33 -0.62
N ALA A 142 -2.25 7.73 -1.50
CA ALA A 142 -3.65 7.96 -1.18
C ALA A 142 -4.38 6.63 -0.88
N VAL A 143 -5.71 6.65 -0.69
CA VAL A 143 -6.50 5.44 -0.43
C VAL A 143 -6.37 4.46 -1.62
N LEU A 144 -6.15 3.19 -1.33
CA LEU A 144 -5.77 2.19 -2.32
C LEU A 144 -7.00 1.60 -3.04
N TYR A 145 -6.98 1.53 -4.36
CA TYR A 145 -8.01 0.84 -5.15
C TYR A 145 -8.18 -0.61 -4.72
N GLN A 146 -7.11 -1.29 -4.30
CA GLN A 146 -7.12 -2.68 -3.85
C GLN A 146 -8.05 -2.92 -2.65
N ASN A 147 -8.39 -1.86 -1.89
CA ASN A 147 -9.37 -1.97 -0.81
C ASN A 147 -10.79 -2.27 -1.34
N LEU A 148 -11.09 -1.90 -2.58
CA LEU A 148 -12.37 -2.19 -3.23
C LEU A 148 -12.45 -3.63 -3.77
N ALA A 149 -11.32 -4.32 -3.99
CA ALA A 149 -11.28 -5.62 -4.62
C ALA A 149 -11.99 -6.72 -3.80
N ALA A 150 -11.79 -6.75 -2.49
CA ALA A 150 -12.41 -7.75 -1.61
C ALA A 150 -13.95 -7.68 -1.60
N GLY A 151 -14.49 -6.46 -1.70
CA GLY A 151 -15.94 -6.21 -1.75
C GLY A 151 -16.55 -6.32 -3.14
N TRP A 152 -15.74 -6.45 -4.20
CA TRP A 152 -16.20 -6.40 -5.60
C TRP A 152 -17.28 -7.43 -5.95
N PRO A 153 -17.17 -8.73 -5.59
CA PRO A 153 -18.21 -9.72 -5.89
C PRO A 153 -19.55 -9.35 -5.29
N LYS A 154 -19.56 -8.97 -4.01
CA LYS A 154 -20.77 -8.58 -3.27
C LYS A 154 -21.37 -7.28 -3.82
N LEU A 155 -20.53 -6.33 -4.20
CA LEU A 155 -20.93 -5.07 -4.82
C LEU A 155 -21.69 -5.31 -6.13
N VAL A 156 -21.15 -6.15 -7.00
CA VAL A 156 -21.78 -6.49 -8.29
C VAL A 156 -23.07 -7.27 -8.10
N GLU A 157 -23.12 -8.19 -7.14
CA GLU A 157 -24.30 -8.98 -6.81
C GLU A 157 -25.43 -8.13 -6.23
N SER A 158 -25.13 -7.32 -5.20
CA SER A 158 -26.12 -6.52 -4.49
C SER A 158 -26.53 -5.24 -5.22
N GLY A 159 -25.70 -4.73 -6.13
CA GLY A 159 -25.88 -3.41 -6.73
C GLY A 159 -25.66 -2.25 -5.76
N VAL A 160 -24.95 -2.47 -4.64
CA VAL A 160 -24.78 -1.47 -3.58
C VAL A 160 -23.31 -1.33 -3.19
N LEU A 161 -22.79 -0.10 -3.27
CA LEU A 161 -21.51 0.31 -2.71
C LEU A 161 -21.76 1.05 -1.39
N ALA A 162 -21.64 0.34 -0.27
CA ALA A 162 -21.86 0.86 1.07
C ALA A 162 -20.54 1.04 1.82
N GLU A 163 -20.32 2.23 2.35
CA GLU A 163 -19.23 2.57 3.28
C GLU A 163 -19.77 3.50 4.38
N PRO A 164 -19.17 3.52 5.58
CA PRO A 164 -19.75 4.22 6.72
C PRO A 164 -19.35 5.71 6.78
N PHE A 165 -19.51 6.44 5.69
CA PHE A 165 -19.35 7.89 5.60
C PHE A 165 -20.16 8.45 4.42
N SER A 166 -20.26 9.75 4.28
CA SER A 166 -21.05 10.44 3.25
C SER A 166 -20.71 9.99 1.83
N THR A 167 -21.72 9.83 0.98
CA THR A 167 -21.54 9.45 -0.43
C THR A 167 -20.89 10.55 -1.27
N ILE A 168 -20.97 11.80 -0.81
CA ILE A 168 -20.42 12.96 -1.51
C ILE A 168 -19.03 13.38 -1.04
N SER A 169 -18.50 12.79 0.06
CA SER A 169 -17.16 13.10 0.56
C SER A 169 -16.10 12.68 -0.48
N PRO A 170 -15.23 13.61 -0.89
CA PRO A 170 -14.19 13.33 -1.86
C PRO A 170 -13.04 12.54 -1.22
N ILE A 171 -12.70 11.40 -1.79
CA ILE A 171 -11.60 10.56 -1.35
C ILE A 171 -10.63 10.33 -2.51
N ALA A 172 -9.43 10.84 -2.36
CA ALA A 172 -8.33 10.61 -3.30
C ALA A 172 -7.87 9.15 -3.23
N ARG A 173 -7.63 8.55 -4.39
CA ARG A 173 -7.28 7.13 -4.48
C ARG A 173 -6.14 6.90 -5.46
N VAL A 174 -5.50 5.73 -5.33
CA VAL A 174 -4.42 5.29 -6.22
C VAL A 174 -4.45 3.77 -6.39
N ASP A 175 -4.07 3.30 -7.58
CA ASP A 175 -3.76 1.88 -7.79
C ASP A 175 -2.38 1.58 -7.17
N TYR A 176 -2.30 0.59 -6.29
CA TYR A 176 -1.01 0.25 -5.68
C TYR A 176 0.00 -0.32 -6.69
N ARG A 177 -0.43 -0.74 -7.88
CA ARG A 177 0.48 -1.11 -8.97
C ARG A 177 1.32 0.09 -9.45
N ASP A 178 0.76 1.30 -9.43
CA ASP A 178 1.51 2.53 -9.72
C ASP A 178 2.46 2.88 -8.57
N VAL A 179 2.04 2.69 -7.31
CA VAL A 179 2.91 2.85 -6.14
C VAL A 179 4.07 1.85 -6.19
N ALA A 180 3.80 0.61 -6.57
CA ALA A 180 4.82 -0.43 -6.74
C ALA A 180 5.82 -0.11 -7.86
N GLU A 181 5.34 0.43 -8.98
CA GLU A 181 6.19 0.91 -10.07
C GLU A 181 7.10 2.06 -9.61
N VAL A 182 6.54 3.05 -8.89
CA VAL A 182 7.32 4.15 -8.29
C VAL A 182 8.31 3.62 -7.25
N SER A 183 7.93 2.62 -6.45
CA SER A 183 8.82 1.96 -5.49
C SER A 183 10.00 1.28 -6.18
N ALA A 184 9.75 0.58 -7.28
CA ALA A 184 10.79 -0.05 -8.08
C ALA A 184 11.73 0.99 -8.72
N ILE A 185 11.19 2.11 -9.23
CA ILE A 185 11.99 3.26 -9.70
C ILE A 185 12.89 3.78 -8.58
N ALA A 186 12.33 4.04 -7.39
CA ALA A 186 13.07 4.58 -6.25
C ALA A 186 14.17 3.64 -5.74
N LEU A 187 14.00 2.32 -5.92
CA LEU A 187 15.00 1.32 -5.55
C LEU A 187 16.09 1.13 -6.62
N THR A 188 15.82 1.47 -7.88
CA THR A 188 16.73 1.19 -9.00
C THR A 188 17.34 2.44 -9.64
N GLU A 189 16.78 3.62 -9.39
CA GLU A 189 17.23 4.90 -9.95
C GLU A 189 17.48 5.91 -8.83
N ASP A 190 18.27 6.96 -9.12
CA ASP A 190 18.62 7.98 -8.12
C ASP A 190 17.71 9.22 -8.15
N ARG A 191 16.85 9.34 -9.18
CA ARG A 191 16.03 10.55 -9.38
C ARG A 191 15.00 10.85 -8.29
N LEU A 192 14.72 9.87 -7.40
CA LEU A 192 13.81 10.02 -6.28
C LEU A 192 14.51 10.01 -4.92
N LEU A 193 15.83 9.99 -4.89
CA LEU A 193 16.63 9.99 -3.65
C LEU A 193 16.32 11.20 -2.78
N ASN A 194 16.21 10.94 -1.48
CA ASN A 194 16.03 11.93 -0.42
C ASN A 194 14.78 12.82 -0.64
N GLY A 195 13.77 12.24 -1.33
CA GLY A 195 12.53 12.90 -1.66
C GLY A 195 11.33 12.33 -0.91
N THR A 196 10.28 13.16 -0.80
CA THR A 196 8.97 12.80 -0.25
C THR A 196 7.91 13.08 -1.31
N PHE A 197 7.11 12.07 -1.66
CA PHE A 197 6.19 12.14 -2.79
C PHE A 197 4.79 11.65 -2.39
N GLU A 198 3.79 12.52 -2.49
CA GLU A 198 2.39 12.11 -2.40
C GLU A 198 1.97 11.47 -3.72
N LEU A 199 1.34 10.29 -3.64
CA LEU A 199 0.96 9.47 -4.79
C LEU A 199 -0.55 9.29 -4.84
N SER A 200 -1.19 9.95 -5.79
CA SER A 200 -2.63 9.87 -6.04
C SER A 200 -2.91 9.79 -7.52
N ALA A 201 -3.90 8.99 -7.92
CA ALA A 201 -4.34 8.90 -9.31
C ALA A 201 -5.37 10.00 -9.66
N ASP A 202 -6.02 10.57 -8.63
CA ASP A 202 -7.05 11.60 -8.78
C ASP A 202 -6.99 12.63 -7.64
N GLY A 203 -7.77 13.70 -7.74
CA GLY A 203 -7.86 14.74 -6.72
C GLY A 203 -8.85 14.45 -5.60
N GLY A 204 -9.62 13.37 -5.72
CA GLY A 204 -10.68 12.97 -4.80
C GLY A 204 -12.00 12.75 -5.53
N MET A 205 -12.36 11.49 -5.75
CA MET A 205 -13.68 11.08 -6.22
C MET A 205 -14.61 10.83 -5.04
N ASN A 206 -15.87 11.25 -5.15
CA ASN A 206 -16.90 10.84 -4.22
C ASN A 206 -17.39 9.41 -4.54
N ARG A 207 -18.12 8.80 -3.61
CA ARG A 207 -18.60 7.42 -3.77
C ARG A 207 -19.61 7.25 -4.89
N GLU A 208 -20.37 8.29 -5.21
CA GLU A 208 -21.33 8.28 -6.31
C GLU A 208 -20.61 8.11 -7.66
N ALA A 209 -19.49 8.84 -7.86
CA ALA A 209 -18.64 8.67 -9.04
C ALA A 209 -17.99 7.27 -9.09
N VAL A 210 -17.52 6.74 -7.97
CA VAL A 210 -16.98 5.37 -7.88
C VAL A 210 -18.06 4.34 -8.24
N ALA A 211 -19.29 4.49 -7.74
CA ALA A 211 -20.43 3.60 -8.05
C ALA A 211 -20.82 3.68 -9.54
N ALA A 212 -20.80 4.88 -10.12
CA ALA A 212 -21.07 5.07 -11.54
C ALA A 212 -20.04 4.33 -12.43
N ILE A 213 -18.73 4.45 -12.11
CA ILE A 213 -17.67 3.72 -12.83
C ILE A 213 -17.83 2.20 -12.65
N ALA A 214 -18.10 1.74 -11.42
CA ALA A 214 -18.34 0.32 -11.16
C ALA A 214 -19.55 -0.20 -11.97
N GLY A 215 -20.60 0.60 -12.08
CA GLY A 215 -21.80 0.30 -12.87
C GLY A 215 -21.50 0.18 -14.35
N GLN A 216 -20.73 1.11 -14.91
CA GLN A 216 -20.32 1.09 -16.33
C GLN A 216 -19.53 -0.18 -16.66
N VAL A 217 -18.55 -0.54 -15.80
CA VAL A 217 -17.68 -1.70 -16.05
C VAL A 217 -18.40 -3.03 -15.84
N SER A 218 -19.27 -3.13 -14.81
CA SER A 218 -19.98 -4.37 -14.50
C SER A 218 -21.23 -4.61 -15.34
N GLY A 219 -21.71 -3.60 -16.10
CA GLY A 219 -23.00 -3.66 -16.77
C GLY A 219 -24.19 -3.69 -15.82
N ARG A 220 -24.01 -3.29 -14.54
CA ARG A 220 -25.02 -3.33 -13.48
C ARG A 220 -25.32 -1.93 -12.98
N ARG A 221 -26.54 -1.72 -12.47
CA ARG A 221 -26.85 -0.50 -11.74
C ARG A 221 -26.27 -0.60 -10.34
N ILE A 222 -25.28 0.25 -10.02
CA ILE A 222 -24.66 0.32 -8.68
C ILE A 222 -25.09 1.63 -8.02
N LYS A 223 -25.56 1.55 -6.76
CA LYS A 223 -25.96 2.68 -5.94
C LYS A 223 -24.95 2.89 -4.81
N ALA A 224 -24.49 4.12 -4.62
CA ALA A 224 -23.71 4.50 -3.45
C ALA A 224 -24.64 4.71 -2.23
N VAL A 225 -24.25 4.21 -1.07
CA VAL A 225 -25.04 4.32 0.17
C VAL A 225 -24.10 4.63 1.34
N ALA A 226 -24.46 5.62 2.16
CA ALA A 226 -23.86 5.83 3.47
C ALA A 226 -24.48 4.81 4.45
N ALA A 227 -23.65 4.00 5.08
CA ALA A 227 -24.10 3.00 6.05
C ALA A 227 -23.82 3.49 7.48
N ASP A 228 -24.55 2.96 8.45
CA ASP A 228 -24.14 3.03 9.85
C ASP A 228 -22.82 2.25 10.03
N PHE A 229 -21.91 2.77 10.88
CA PHE A 229 -20.58 2.15 11.06
C PHE A 229 -20.67 0.77 11.69
N GLU A 230 -21.50 0.60 12.72
CA GLU A 230 -21.63 -0.69 13.43
C GLU A 230 -22.23 -1.76 12.52
N ASP A 231 -23.27 -1.41 11.79
CA ASP A 231 -23.92 -2.30 10.82
C ASP A 231 -22.98 -2.67 9.67
N TRP A 232 -22.20 -1.72 9.19
CA TRP A 232 -21.22 -1.95 8.13
C TRP A 232 -20.07 -2.84 8.61
N PHE A 233 -19.52 -2.55 9.81
CA PHE A 233 -18.41 -3.30 10.39
C PHE A 233 -18.79 -4.76 10.64
N ALA A 234 -19.98 -5.00 11.21
CA ALA A 234 -20.50 -6.36 11.43
C ALA A 234 -20.59 -7.17 10.13
N LYS A 235 -20.95 -6.53 9.00
CA LYS A 235 -21.07 -7.18 7.68
C LYS A 235 -19.75 -7.32 6.94
N ALA A 236 -18.73 -6.54 7.32
CA ALA A 236 -17.42 -6.53 6.67
C ALA A 236 -16.53 -7.71 7.09
N HIS A 237 -16.83 -8.36 8.23
CA HIS A 237 -16.09 -9.50 8.79
C HIS A 237 -14.58 -9.25 8.84
N LEU A 238 -14.17 -8.04 9.22
CA LEU A 238 -12.77 -7.68 9.35
C LEU A 238 -12.18 -8.36 10.60
N PRO A 239 -10.97 -8.92 10.52
CA PRO A 239 -10.30 -9.58 11.65
C PRO A 239 -9.63 -8.52 12.56
N TYR A 240 -10.42 -7.55 13.01
CA TYR A 240 -9.96 -6.43 13.85
C TYR A 240 -10.46 -6.59 15.27
N ASP A 241 -9.60 -6.29 16.22
CA ASP A 241 -9.97 -6.15 17.64
C ASP A 241 -10.72 -4.82 17.89
N ASP A 242 -11.14 -4.59 19.13
CA ASP A 242 -11.91 -3.40 19.50
C ASP A 242 -11.13 -2.11 19.32
N GLN A 243 -9.81 -2.11 19.55
CA GLN A 243 -8.95 -0.94 19.36
C GLN A 243 -8.81 -0.60 17.87
N GLN A 244 -8.56 -1.60 17.03
CA GLN A 244 -8.48 -1.45 15.57
C GLN A 244 -9.82 -0.98 14.99
N LYS A 245 -10.93 -1.49 15.53
CA LYS A 245 -12.29 -1.04 15.18
C LYS A 245 -12.49 0.44 15.50
N GLN A 246 -12.08 0.89 16.69
CA GLN A 246 -12.17 2.29 17.07
C GLN A 246 -11.31 3.21 16.17
N GLN A 247 -10.09 2.78 15.83
CA GLN A 247 -9.23 3.51 14.91
C GLN A 247 -9.85 3.63 13.52
N LEU A 248 -10.46 2.56 13.03
CA LEU A 248 -11.19 2.54 11.76
C LEU A 248 -12.41 3.46 11.79
N ALA A 249 -13.17 3.46 12.89
CA ALA A 249 -14.31 4.36 13.07
C ALA A 249 -13.89 5.84 13.04
N ALA A 250 -12.80 6.19 13.75
CA ALA A 250 -12.26 7.54 13.74
C ALA A 250 -11.81 7.97 12.34
N MET A 251 -11.18 7.07 11.57
CA MET A 251 -10.78 7.33 10.19
C MET A 251 -12.01 7.62 9.30
N TYR A 252 -13.06 6.81 9.40
CA TYR A 252 -14.28 7.04 8.60
C TYR A 252 -15.04 8.30 9.03
N ALA A 253 -15.07 8.63 10.33
CA ALA A 253 -15.62 9.90 10.81
C ALA A 253 -14.88 11.13 10.22
N HIS A 254 -13.55 11.04 10.12
CA HIS A 254 -12.75 12.07 9.46
C HIS A 254 -13.09 12.17 7.95
N TYR A 255 -13.24 11.03 7.26
CA TYR A 255 -13.61 11.01 5.85
C TYR A 255 -15.01 11.57 5.59
N ASP A 256 -15.94 11.31 6.51
CA ASP A 256 -17.29 11.88 6.47
C ASP A 256 -17.27 13.41 6.54
N GLN A 257 -16.50 13.94 7.48
CA GLN A 257 -16.47 15.37 7.81
C GLN A 257 -15.59 16.17 6.84
N HIS A 258 -14.42 15.63 6.43
CA HIS A 258 -13.38 16.39 5.73
C HIS A 258 -13.03 15.83 4.35
N GLY A 259 -13.39 14.58 4.07
CA GLY A 259 -12.86 13.84 2.92
C GLY A 259 -11.36 13.57 3.06
N LEU A 260 -10.73 13.20 1.94
CA LEU A 260 -9.28 13.04 1.83
C LEU A 260 -8.86 13.46 0.42
N ARG A 261 -8.38 14.68 0.24
CA ARG A 261 -8.02 15.23 -1.06
C ARG A 261 -6.52 15.10 -1.33
N SER A 262 -6.15 15.06 -2.61
CA SER A 262 -4.76 15.06 -3.06
C SER A 262 -4.64 15.61 -4.48
N ASN A 263 -3.46 15.48 -5.09
CA ASN A 263 -3.18 15.95 -6.44
C ASN A 263 -2.42 14.87 -7.24
N PRO A 264 -2.85 14.52 -8.46
CA PRO A 264 -2.20 13.48 -9.27
C PRO A 264 -0.91 13.93 -9.95
N PHE A 265 -0.55 15.20 -9.87
CA PHE A 265 0.60 15.77 -10.60
C PHE A 265 1.91 15.02 -10.32
N THR A 266 2.22 14.78 -9.05
CA THR A 266 3.46 14.10 -8.63
C THR A 266 3.55 12.69 -9.20
N LEU A 267 2.50 11.89 -9.07
CA LEU A 267 2.48 10.52 -9.57
C LEU A 267 2.62 10.49 -11.10
N ARG A 268 1.87 11.35 -11.80
CA ARG A 268 1.95 11.49 -13.25
C ARG A 268 3.37 11.87 -13.72
N ALA A 269 3.99 12.83 -13.06
CA ALA A 269 5.35 13.28 -13.38
C ALA A 269 6.40 12.17 -13.17
N ILE A 270 6.28 11.38 -12.09
CA ILE A 270 7.22 10.29 -11.81
C ILE A 270 7.06 9.16 -12.83
N LEU A 271 5.80 8.77 -13.15
CA LEU A 271 5.51 7.68 -14.08
C LEU A 271 5.78 8.06 -15.55
N GLY A 272 5.74 9.36 -15.90
CA GLY A 272 5.81 9.81 -17.30
C GLY A 272 4.58 9.44 -18.15
N ARG A 273 3.48 9.04 -17.49
CA ARG A 273 2.20 8.66 -18.08
C ARG A 273 1.05 8.96 -17.11
N GLU A 274 -0.19 8.87 -17.61
CA GLU A 274 -1.34 8.91 -16.71
C GLU A 274 -1.32 7.72 -15.75
N PRO A 275 -1.66 7.93 -14.46
CA PRO A 275 -1.89 6.86 -13.51
C PRO A 275 -2.99 5.91 -13.97
N ARG A 276 -2.95 4.65 -13.52
CA ARG A 276 -4.01 3.69 -13.77
C ARG A 276 -5.34 4.21 -13.24
N SER A 277 -6.36 4.22 -14.10
CA SER A 277 -7.69 4.72 -13.72
C SER A 277 -8.46 3.68 -12.90
N LEU A 278 -9.42 4.15 -12.10
CA LEU A 278 -10.34 3.27 -11.37
C LEU A 278 -11.18 2.41 -12.35
N HIS A 279 -11.51 2.95 -13.53
CA HIS A 279 -12.19 2.20 -14.59
C HIS A 279 -11.35 0.98 -15.03
N ALA A 280 -10.06 1.18 -15.34
CA ALA A 280 -9.16 0.10 -15.72
C ALA A 280 -9.00 -0.94 -14.58
N PHE A 281 -8.90 -0.48 -13.32
CA PHE A 281 -8.84 -1.37 -12.17
C PHE A 281 -10.09 -2.27 -12.04
N PHE A 282 -11.28 -1.72 -12.18
CA PHE A 282 -12.51 -2.52 -12.17
C PHE A 282 -12.63 -3.45 -13.38
N ALA A 283 -12.20 -3.03 -14.57
CA ALA A 283 -12.16 -3.89 -15.74
C ALA A 283 -11.27 -5.13 -15.52
N ASP A 284 -10.12 -4.96 -14.89
CA ASP A 284 -9.23 -6.08 -14.51
C ASP A 284 -9.92 -7.04 -13.54
N LEU A 285 -10.71 -6.55 -12.56
CA LEU A 285 -11.47 -7.41 -11.64
C LEU A 285 -12.56 -8.21 -12.36
N VAL A 286 -13.22 -7.64 -13.35
CA VAL A 286 -14.20 -8.37 -14.18
C VAL A 286 -13.50 -9.46 -15.00
N ALA A 287 -12.39 -9.15 -15.67
CA ALA A 287 -11.62 -10.09 -16.48
C ALA A 287 -11.08 -11.26 -15.65
N SER A 288 -10.55 -10.98 -14.44
CA SER A 288 -10.01 -12.01 -13.54
C SER A 288 -11.11 -12.99 -13.06
N LYS A 289 -12.34 -12.51 -12.81
CA LYS A 289 -13.45 -13.38 -12.42
C LYS A 289 -13.92 -14.27 -13.57
N ALA A 290 -13.92 -13.77 -14.79
CA ALA A 290 -14.27 -14.56 -15.97
C ALA A 290 -13.27 -15.71 -16.21
N ALA A 291 -11.99 -15.48 -15.97
CA ALA A 291 -10.93 -16.49 -16.09
C ALA A 291 -11.00 -17.61 -15.02
N LEU A 292 -11.59 -17.33 -13.85
CA LEU A 292 -11.74 -18.31 -12.75
C LEU A 292 -13.09 -19.07 -12.81
N GLY A 293 -14.02 -18.65 -13.64
CA GLY A 293 -15.36 -19.26 -13.79
C GLY A 293 -15.53 -20.06 -15.09
N SER A 294 -14.48 -20.15 -15.91
CA SER A 294 -14.37 -21.01 -17.11
C SER A 294 -13.52 -22.24 -16.81
#